data_0d9b550c11ed087c8afd999ac845a268
#
_entry.id   0d9b550c11ed087c8afd999ac845a268
#
_cell.length_a   1.000
_cell.length_b   1.000
_cell.length_c   1.000
_cell.angle_alpha   90.00
_cell.angle_beta   90.00
_cell.angle_gamma   90.00
#
_symmetry.space_group_name_H-M   'P 1'
#
loop_
_entity.id
_entity.type
_entity.pdbx_description
1 polymer ?
#
loop_
_entity_poly.entity_id
_entity_poly.type
_entity_poly.pdbx_seq_one_letter_code
_entity_poly.pdbx_strand_id
1 'polypeptide(L)'
;MGNPTMLFGFSETRTVPLGELGGTLHQYTHEKTGARLCWIERAEENKTFAIAFRTIPTDDTGVFHILEHSVLCGSEKYPVKEPFVELLKNSLNTFLNAFTFPDKTMYPVCSRNQEDFLNLMSVYLDAVFHPLIAVKPEIFRQEGWHYELEPSLSYKGVVFNEMKGAMASADARMEAACSRRLFPDTCY
;
A
#
# COMPACT_ATOMS: atom_id res chain seq x y z
N MET A 1 2.61 -7.48 -37.83
CA MET A 1 2.78 -7.22 -36.40
C MET A 1 2.25 -5.81 -36.15
N GLY A 2 1.12 -5.67 -35.45
CA GLY A 2 0.55 -4.35 -35.13
C GLY A 2 1.53 -3.60 -34.22
N ASN A 3 1.65 -2.28 -34.41
CA ASN A 3 2.38 -1.44 -33.46
C ASN A 3 1.80 -1.66 -32.06
N PRO A 4 2.64 -1.83 -31.01
CA PRO A 4 2.14 -1.92 -29.65
C PRO A 4 1.32 -0.67 -29.34
N THR A 5 0.14 -0.86 -28.79
CA THR A 5 -0.73 0.26 -28.40
C THR A 5 -0.03 1.00 -27.25
N MET A 6 0.57 2.13 -27.56
CA MET A 6 1.21 2.99 -26.56
C MET A 6 0.13 3.86 -25.91
N LEU A 7 -0.04 3.73 -24.61
CA LEU A 7 -1.01 4.50 -23.84
C LEU A 7 -0.27 5.26 -22.71
N PHE A 8 -0.18 6.58 -22.83
CA PHE A 8 0.46 7.45 -21.82
C PHE A 8 1.88 7.02 -21.41
N GLY A 9 2.69 6.53 -22.36
CA GLY A 9 4.05 6.06 -22.11
C GLY A 9 4.15 4.62 -21.65
N PHE A 10 3.05 3.88 -21.58
CA PHE A 10 3.03 2.44 -21.35
C PHE A 10 2.94 1.67 -22.67
N SER A 11 3.84 0.72 -22.85
CA SER A 11 3.84 -0.22 -23.98
C SER A 11 3.40 -1.60 -23.52
N GLU A 12 2.47 -2.20 -24.24
CA GLU A 12 2.02 -3.56 -23.95
C GLU A 12 3.15 -4.55 -24.23
N THR A 13 3.50 -5.35 -23.21
CA THR A 13 4.59 -6.33 -23.29
C THR A 13 4.08 -7.77 -23.40
N ARG A 14 2.86 -8.03 -22.93
CA ARG A 14 2.30 -9.37 -22.94
C ARG A 14 0.79 -9.32 -22.81
N THR A 15 0.11 -10.24 -23.56
CA THR A 15 -1.32 -10.52 -23.41
C THR A 15 -1.51 -12.02 -23.24
N VAL A 16 -2.28 -12.43 -22.23
CA VAL A 16 -2.53 -13.84 -21.88
C VAL A 16 -4.01 -14.07 -21.62
N PRO A 17 -4.67 -14.99 -22.34
CA PRO A 17 -6.02 -15.39 -22.00
C PRO A 17 -6.02 -16.18 -20.68
N LEU A 18 -6.96 -15.86 -19.78
CA LEU A 18 -7.14 -16.51 -18.47
C LEU A 18 -8.35 -17.46 -18.55
N GLY A 19 -8.14 -18.68 -19.13
CA GLY A 19 -9.23 -19.60 -19.46
C GLY A 19 -10.13 -19.97 -18.29
N GLU A 20 -9.58 -20.41 -17.16
CA GLU A 20 -10.36 -20.81 -15.99
C GLU A 20 -11.00 -19.63 -15.26
N LEU A 21 -10.36 -18.47 -15.26
CA LEU A 21 -10.86 -17.26 -14.60
C LEU A 21 -11.80 -16.44 -15.47
N GLY A 22 -11.85 -16.72 -16.76
CA GLY A 22 -12.62 -15.99 -17.77
C GLY A 22 -12.14 -14.54 -17.87
N GLY A 23 -11.38 -14.22 -18.92
CA GLY A 23 -10.85 -12.88 -19.13
C GLY A 23 -9.49 -12.88 -19.79
N THR A 24 -8.86 -11.71 -19.83
CA THR A 24 -7.55 -11.51 -20.44
C THR A 24 -6.64 -10.71 -19.51
N LEU A 25 -5.42 -11.17 -19.35
CA LEU A 25 -4.36 -10.44 -18.66
C LEU A 25 -3.56 -9.64 -19.69
N HIS A 26 -3.46 -8.34 -19.46
CA HIS A 26 -2.60 -7.41 -20.20
C HIS A 26 -1.48 -6.91 -19.29
N GLN A 27 -0.25 -6.99 -19.74
CA GLN A 27 0.92 -6.49 -19.03
C GLN A 27 1.55 -5.35 -19.84
N TYR A 28 1.85 -4.26 -19.14
CA TYR A 28 2.47 -3.07 -19.70
C TYR A 28 3.72 -2.69 -18.94
N THR A 29 4.64 -2.03 -19.62
CA THR A 29 5.81 -1.40 -18.98
C THR A 29 5.87 0.07 -19.41
N HIS A 30 6.03 0.96 -18.45
CA HIS A 30 6.22 2.38 -18.70
C HIS A 30 7.64 2.64 -19.19
N GLU A 31 7.79 3.18 -20.39
CA GLU A 31 9.08 3.29 -21.10
C GLU A 31 10.12 4.12 -20.34
N LYS A 32 9.67 5.20 -19.71
CA LYS A 32 10.56 6.14 -19.02
C LYS A 32 11.01 5.67 -17.64
N THR A 33 10.14 4.99 -16.88
CA THR A 33 10.41 4.64 -15.46
C THR A 33 10.60 3.15 -15.23
N GLY A 34 10.22 2.29 -16.19
CA GLY A 34 10.18 0.85 -16.02
C GLY A 34 9.05 0.35 -15.12
N ALA A 35 8.12 1.22 -14.70
CA ALA A 35 6.96 0.83 -13.90
C ALA A 35 6.11 -0.20 -14.67
N ARG A 36 5.66 -1.24 -13.98
CA ARG A 36 4.85 -2.31 -14.54
C ARG A 36 3.39 -2.09 -14.21
N LEU A 37 2.51 -2.23 -15.21
CA LEU A 37 1.07 -2.24 -15.06
C LEU A 37 0.54 -3.61 -15.46
N CYS A 38 -0.36 -4.15 -14.65
CA CYS A 38 -1.07 -5.40 -14.89
C CYS A 38 -2.56 -5.08 -14.91
N TRP A 39 -3.22 -5.31 -16.03
CA TRP A 39 -4.66 -5.14 -16.17
C TRP A 39 -5.31 -6.47 -16.50
N ILE A 40 -6.26 -6.89 -15.68
CA ILE A 40 -7.07 -8.07 -15.90
C ILE A 40 -8.43 -7.61 -16.40
N GLU A 41 -8.68 -7.79 -17.68
CA GLU A 41 -9.97 -7.52 -18.32
C GLU A 41 -10.89 -8.73 -18.12
N ARG A 42 -12.04 -8.51 -17.47
CA ARG A 42 -13.07 -9.53 -17.31
C ARG A 42 -14.44 -8.93 -17.06
N ALA A 43 -15.49 -9.72 -17.29
CA ALA A 43 -16.87 -9.34 -17.00
C ALA A 43 -17.15 -9.40 -15.49
N GLU A 44 -16.63 -8.40 -14.75
CA GLU A 44 -16.77 -8.27 -13.30
C GLU A 44 -17.21 -6.85 -12.95
N GLU A 45 -18.25 -6.75 -12.10
CA GLU A 45 -18.73 -5.44 -11.65
C GLU A 45 -17.81 -4.80 -10.62
N ASN A 46 -17.19 -5.60 -9.74
CA ASN A 46 -16.31 -5.10 -8.69
C ASN A 46 -14.92 -4.80 -9.26
N LYS A 47 -14.66 -3.51 -9.40
CA LYS A 47 -13.38 -3.01 -9.94
C LYS A 47 -12.36 -2.92 -8.83
N THR A 48 -11.16 -3.43 -9.10
CA THR A 48 -10.02 -3.41 -8.16
C THR A 48 -8.88 -2.61 -8.74
N PHE A 49 -8.32 -1.72 -7.95
CA PHE A 49 -7.06 -1.05 -8.21
C PHE A 49 -6.10 -1.35 -7.05
N ALA A 50 -4.83 -1.56 -7.35
CA ALA A 50 -3.77 -1.62 -6.35
C ALA A 50 -2.50 -0.99 -6.91
N ILE A 51 -1.86 -0.14 -6.12
CA ILE A 51 -0.50 0.30 -6.38
C ILE A 51 0.44 -0.34 -5.36
N ALA A 52 1.56 -0.88 -5.84
CA ALA A 52 2.52 -1.59 -5.01
C ALA A 52 3.95 -1.10 -5.26
N PHE A 53 4.72 -1.02 -4.19
CA PHE A 53 6.13 -0.66 -4.21
C PHE A 53 6.96 -1.80 -3.63
N ARG A 54 8.12 -2.03 -4.21
CA ARG A 54 9.11 -2.94 -3.63
C ARG A 54 9.76 -2.24 -2.44
N THR A 55 9.53 -2.74 -1.23
CA THR A 55 9.98 -2.16 0.04
C THR A 55 10.68 -3.23 0.88
N ILE A 56 11.92 -3.56 0.51
CA ILE A 56 12.73 -4.55 1.24
C ILE A 56 13.42 -3.83 2.40
N PRO A 57 13.11 -4.18 3.67
CA PRO A 57 13.74 -3.57 4.82
C PRO A 57 15.21 -3.99 4.93
N THR A 58 16.05 -3.07 5.38
CA THR A 58 17.47 -3.30 5.67
C THR A 58 17.75 -3.41 7.17
N ASP A 59 16.74 -3.10 7.99
CA ASP A 59 16.80 -3.09 9.45
C ASP A 59 15.41 -3.29 10.08
N ASP A 60 15.37 -3.33 11.39
CA ASP A 60 14.14 -3.53 12.19
C ASP A 60 13.46 -2.20 12.61
N THR A 61 13.73 -1.08 11.95
CA THR A 61 13.13 0.23 12.31
C THR A 61 11.65 0.35 11.97
N GLY A 62 11.13 -0.54 11.11
CA GLY A 62 9.73 -0.53 10.69
C GLY A 62 9.37 0.61 9.73
N VAL A 63 10.36 1.21 9.06
CA VAL A 63 10.19 2.40 8.22
C VAL A 63 9.09 2.25 7.17
N PHE A 64 8.98 1.09 6.52
CA PHE A 64 7.98 0.89 5.47
C PHE A 64 6.55 0.76 6.03
N HIS A 65 6.37 0.19 7.21
CA HIS A 65 5.09 0.14 7.90
C HIS A 65 4.67 1.55 8.38
N ILE A 66 5.62 2.30 8.94
CA ILE A 66 5.37 3.70 9.32
C ILE A 66 5.01 4.54 8.08
N LEU A 67 5.69 4.35 6.95
CA LEU A 67 5.35 5.05 5.70
C LEU A 67 4.00 4.63 5.15
N GLU A 68 3.63 3.36 5.25
CA GLU A 68 2.30 2.86 4.85
C GLU A 68 1.19 3.66 5.52
N HIS A 69 1.23 3.78 6.85
CA HIS A 69 0.28 4.59 7.60
C HIS A 69 0.38 6.08 7.24
N SER A 70 1.61 6.60 7.24
CA SER A 70 1.87 8.03 7.11
C SER A 70 1.43 8.63 5.77
N VAL A 71 1.56 7.90 4.65
CA VAL A 71 1.13 8.41 3.34
C VAL A 71 -0.38 8.56 3.24
N LEU A 72 -1.14 7.82 4.04
CA LEU A 72 -2.60 7.90 4.11
C LEU A 72 -3.10 8.99 5.08
N CYS A 73 -2.21 9.77 5.71
CA CYS A 73 -2.55 10.87 6.61
C CYS A 73 -2.69 12.23 5.91
N GLY A 74 -3.03 12.23 4.62
CA GLY A 74 -3.24 13.40 3.79
C GLY A 74 -2.21 13.58 2.69
N SER A 75 -2.64 14.23 1.62
CA SER A 75 -1.84 14.45 0.42
C SER A 75 -2.04 15.86 -0.11
N GLU A 76 -1.30 16.22 -1.15
CA GLU A 76 -1.32 17.58 -1.73
C GLU A 76 -2.73 17.96 -2.19
N LYS A 77 -3.39 17.11 -2.95
CA LYS A 77 -4.74 17.32 -3.48
C LYS A 77 -5.84 17.10 -2.41
N TYR A 78 -5.58 16.23 -1.45
CA TYR A 78 -6.53 15.86 -0.39
C TYR A 78 -5.89 16.13 1.00
N PRO A 79 -5.74 17.41 1.42
CA PRO A 79 -5.02 17.79 2.64
C PRO A 79 -5.84 17.62 3.92
N VAL A 80 -6.76 16.65 3.96
CA VAL A 80 -7.55 16.31 5.15
C VAL A 80 -6.74 15.44 6.10
N LYS A 81 -7.08 15.48 7.40
CA LYS A 81 -6.27 14.83 8.44
C LYS A 81 -6.22 13.30 8.30
N GLU A 82 -7.34 12.69 7.95
CA GLU A 82 -7.48 11.24 7.88
C GLU A 82 -8.36 10.85 6.67
N PRO A 83 -7.88 11.06 5.42
CA PRO A 83 -8.67 10.77 4.23
C PRO A 83 -9.09 9.31 4.15
N PHE A 84 -8.26 8.39 4.65
CA PHE A 84 -8.56 6.96 4.72
C PHE A 84 -9.82 6.68 5.55
N VAL A 85 -9.93 7.27 6.75
CA VAL A 85 -11.10 7.09 7.63
C VAL A 85 -12.36 7.71 7.02
N GLU A 86 -12.22 8.85 6.35
CA GLU A 86 -13.32 9.49 5.64
C GLU A 86 -13.82 8.64 4.46
N LEU A 87 -12.92 8.03 3.70
CA LEU A 87 -13.28 7.10 2.62
C LEU A 87 -13.97 5.84 3.14
N LEU A 88 -13.49 5.26 4.24
CA LEU A 88 -14.13 4.11 4.88
C LEU A 88 -15.59 4.37 5.25
N LYS A 89 -15.90 5.60 5.69
CA LYS A 89 -17.25 5.97 6.15
C LYS A 89 -18.17 6.44 5.01
N ASN A 90 -17.61 7.10 3.99
CA ASN A 90 -18.39 7.92 3.06
C ASN A 90 -18.32 7.45 1.61
N SER A 91 -17.46 6.50 1.24
CA SER A 91 -17.39 5.93 -0.10
C SER A 91 -18.23 4.66 -0.24
N LEU A 92 -18.49 4.26 -1.49
CA LEU A 92 -19.17 3.01 -1.83
C LEU A 92 -18.17 1.84 -1.99
N ASN A 93 -17.04 1.92 -1.30
CA ASN A 93 -16.01 0.91 -1.39
C ASN A 93 -16.53 -0.47 -0.99
N THR A 94 -16.06 -1.49 -1.67
CA THR A 94 -16.25 -2.89 -1.28
C THR A 94 -15.01 -3.45 -0.57
N PHE A 95 -13.88 -2.78 -0.74
CA PHE A 95 -12.63 -3.04 -0.06
C PHE A 95 -11.74 -1.79 -0.08
N LEU A 96 -11.15 -1.47 1.05
CA LEU A 96 -10.21 -0.36 1.21
C LEU A 96 -9.19 -0.75 2.28
N ASN A 97 -7.90 -0.77 1.93
CA ASN A 97 -6.86 -1.14 2.87
C ASN A 97 -5.47 -0.66 2.41
N ALA A 98 -4.46 -0.91 3.25
CA ALA A 98 -3.06 -0.87 2.93
C ALA A 98 -2.38 -2.07 3.60
N PHE A 99 -1.27 -2.53 3.05
CA PHE A 99 -0.52 -3.69 3.57
C PHE A 99 0.97 -3.47 3.41
N THR A 100 1.73 -3.72 4.46
CA THR A 100 3.17 -3.88 4.40
C THR A 100 3.54 -5.35 4.59
N PHE A 101 4.02 -5.94 3.51
CA PHE A 101 4.57 -7.29 3.47
C PHE A 101 6.09 -7.24 3.67
N PRO A 102 6.76 -8.36 3.89
CA PRO A 102 8.21 -8.38 4.06
C PRO A 102 9.02 -7.80 2.88
N ASP A 103 8.47 -7.82 1.65
CA ASP A 103 9.16 -7.41 0.43
C ASP A 103 8.49 -6.28 -0.36
N LYS A 104 7.27 -5.88 0.04
CA LYS A 104 6.46 -4.87 -0.67
C LYS A 104 5.46 -4.19 0.24
N THR A 105 5.08 -2.97 -0.14
CA THR A 105 3.95 -2.25 0.44
C THR A 105 2.91 -2.04 -0.66
N MET A 106 1.64 -2.30 -0.38
CA MET A 106 0.56 -2.28 -1.36
C MET A 106 -0.67 -1.53 -0.82
N TYR A 107 -1.31 -0.76 -1.69
CA TYR A 107 -2.47 0.07 -1.40
C TYR A 107 -3.64 -0.32 -2.33
N PRO A 108 -4.48 -1.28 -1.93
CA PRO A 108 -5.61 -1.75 -2.73
C PRO A 108 -6.90 -1.04 -2.39
N VAL A 109 -7.72 -0.82 -3.43
CA VAL A 109 -9.10 -0.32 -3.31
C VAL A 109 -10.00 -1.06 -4.28
N CYS A 110 -11.26 -1.27 -3.87
CA CYS A 110 -12.28 -1.86 -4.73
C CYS A 110 -13.60 -1.10 -4.60
N SER A 111 -14.33 -0.98 -5.70
CA SER A 111 -15.71 -0.49 -5.70
C SER A 111 -16.49 -1.06 -6.90
N ARG A 112 -17.79 -1.30 -6.69
CA ARG A 112 -18.72 -1.66 -7.78
C ARG A 112 -19.19 -0.41 -8.53
N ASN A 113 -19.20 0.75 -7.87
CA ASN A 113 -19.55 2.02 -8.50
C ASN A 113 -18.32 2.58 -9.23
N GLN A 114 -18.49 2.96 -10.49
CA GLN A 114 -17.39 3.40 -11.34
C GLN A 114 -16.85 4.78 -10.92
N GLU A 115 -17.71 5.71 -10.56
CA GLU A 115 -17.28 7.06 -10.14
C GLU A 115 -16.54 7.00 -8.82
N ASP A 116 -17.07 6.23 -7.86
CA ASP A 116 -16.42 5.98 -6.58
C ASP A 116 -15.06 5.30 -6.76
N PHE A 117 -14.96 4.28 -7.62
CA PHE A 117 -13.70 3.61 -7.95
C PHE A 117 -12.64 4.58 -8.48
N LEU A 118 -13.00 5.48 -9.41
CA LEU A 118 -12.07 6.48 -9.94
C LEU A 118 -11.66 7.51 -8.88
N ASN A 119 -12.58 7.88 -7.99
CA ASN A 119 -12.27 8.75 -6.86
C ASN A 119 -11.29 8.09 -5.88
N LEU A 120 -11.54 6.83 -5.52
CA LEU A 120 -10.63 6.04 -4.67
C LEU A 120 -9.25 5.92 -5.29
N MET A 121 -9.16 5.61 -6.58
CA MET A 121 -7.87 5.61 -7.30
C MET A 121 -7.17 6.97 -7.22
N SER A 122 -7.89 8.07 -7.45
CA SER A 122 -7.33 9.42 -7.42
C SER A 122 -6.76 9.76 -6.04
N VAL A 123 -7.49 9.43 -4.96
CA VAL A 123 -7.03 9.67 -3.58
C VAL A 123 -5.79 8.84 -3.26
N TYR A 124 -5.79 7.55 -3.60
CA TYR A 124 -4.66 6.66 -3.31
C TYR A 124 -3.41 7.00 -4.11
N LEU A 125 -3.57 7.35 -5.39
CA LEU A 125 -2.44 7.80 -6.22
C LEU A 125 -1.83 9.10 -5.69
N ASP A 126 -2.65 10.08 -5.32
CA ASP A 126 -2.15 11.32 -4.75
C ASP A 126 -1.48 11.08 -3.38
N ALA A 127 -2.08 10.23 -2.55
CA ALA A 127 -1.51 9.88 -1.24
C ALA A 127 -0.10 9.29 -1.36
N VAL A 128 0.13 8.34 -2.27
CA VAL A 128 1.43 7.67 -2.39
C VAL A 128 2.48 8.48 -3.16
N PHE A 129 2.07 9.39 -4.07
CA PHE A 129 3.00 10.19 -4.86
C PHE A 129 3.24 11.61 -4.31
N HIS A 130 2.30 12.18 -3.55
CA HIS A 130 2.36 13.53 -3.01
C HIS A 130 1.95 13.57 -1.52
N PRO A 131 2.49 12.71 -0.66
CA PRO A 131 2.07 12.61 0.73
C PRO A 131 2.53 13.81 1.55
N LEU A 132 1.69 14.26 2.48
CA LEU A 132 2.02 15.38 3.38
C LEU A 132 3.11 15.02 4.41
N ILE A 133 3.41 13.75 4.65
CA ILE A 133 4.51 13.33 5.54
C ILE A 133 5.85 13.97 5.14
N ALA A 134 6.05 14.25 3.85
CA ALA A 134 7.27 14.89 3.35
C ALA A 134 7.49 16.32 3.89
N VAL A 135 6.42 17.00 4.31
CA VAL A 135 6.43 18.41 4.76
C VAL A 135 5.85 18.60 6.15
N LYS A 136 5.22 17.58 6.76
CA LYS A 136 4.58 17.61 8.08
C LYS A 136 5.15 16.53 8.99
N PRO A 137 6.24 16.80 9.73
CA PRO A 137 6.89 15.81 10.61
C PRO A 137 6.00 15.31 11.75
N GLU A 138 4.93 16.03 12.10
CA GLU A 138 3.94 15.60 13.08
C GLU A 138 3.20 14.33 12.68
N ILE A 139 3.04 14.06 11.38
CA ILE A 139 2.47 12.81 10.87
C ILE A 139 3.35 11.63 11.30
N PHE A 140 4.67 11.73 11.12
CA PHE A 140 5.59 10.70 11.61
C PHE A 140 5.48 10.51 13.12
N ARG A 141 5.40 11.59 13.90
CA ARG A 141 5.29 11.50 15.35
C ARG A 141 4.02 10.80 15.81
N GLN A 142 2.92 10.99 15.08
CA GLN A 142 1.64 10.32 15.34
C GLN A 142 1.70 8.85 14.92
N GLU A 143 2.05 8.57 13.67
CA GLU A 143 1.98 7.22 13.10
C GLU A 143 3.17 6.35 13.51
N GLY A 144 4.37 6.87 13.48
CA GLY A 144 5.57 6.13 13.85
C GLY A 144 5.73 6.00 15.34
N TRP A 145 6.44 6.98 15.93
CA TRP A 145 6.66 7.02 17.38
C TRP A 145 7.08 8.41 17.84
N HIS A 146 6.86 8.66 19.14
CA HIS A 146 7.32 9.85 19.86
C HIS A 146 7.56 9.52 21.34
N TYR A 147 8.27 10.41 22.04
CA TYR A 147 8.39 10.32 23.49
C TYR A 147 7.16 10.88 24.17
N GLU A 148 6.66 10.14 25.17
CA GLU A 148 5.61 10.56 26.08
C GLU A 148 6.18 10.65 27.50
N LEU A 149 5.88 11.75 28.21
CA LEU A 149 6.45 12.04 29.53
C LEU A 149 5.54 11.71 30.72
N GLU A 150 4.35 11.22 30.49
CA GLU A 150 3.36 10.97 31.53
C GLU A 150 3.01 9.48 31.70
N PRO A 151 3.09 8.93 32.91
CA PRO A 151 3.69 9.43 34.18
C PRO A 151 5.23 9.26 34.22
N SER A 152 5.79 8.57 33.25
CA SER A 152 7.23 8.33 33.06
C SER A 152 7.55 8.35 31.58
N LEU A 153 8.83 8.54 31.24
CA LEU A 153 9.26 8.50 29.83
C LEU A 153 8.91 7.16 29.17
N SER A 154 8.15 7.22 28.10
CA SER A 154 7.75 6.05 27.32
C SER A 154 7.73 6.38 25.82
N TYR A 155 7.64 5.34 24.99
CA TYR A 155 7.41 5.47 23.55
C TYR A 155 5.93 5.29 23.26
N LYS A 156 5.37 6.17 22.42
CA LYS A 156 4.03 6.04 21.86
C LYS A 156 4.06 6.29 20.35
N GLY A 157 3.07 5.79 19.66
CA GLY A 157 2.84 5.94 18.21
C GLY A 157 1.91 4.83 17.74
N VAL A 158 1.21 5.05 16.64
CA VAL A 158 0.23 4.08 16.13
C VAL A 158 0.92 2.77 15.77
N VAL A 159 1.87 2.79 14.84
CA VAL A 159 2.62 1.61 14.39
C VAL A 159 3.45 1.00 15.52
N PHE A 160 4.08 1.83 16.36
CA PHE A 160 4.82 1.33 17.51
C PHE A 160 3.93 0.51 18.46
N ASN A 161 2.75 1.01 18.80
CA ASN A 161 1.82 0.32 19.70
C ASN A 161 1.23 -0.94 19.05
N GLU A 162 0.92 -0.90 17.77
CA GLU A 162 0.45 -2.03 16.98
C GLU A 162 1.49 -3.17 16.98
N MET A 163 2.73 -2.87 16.62
CA MET A 163 3.81 -3.86 16.59
C MET A 163 4.16 -4.39 17.97
N LYS A 164 4.13 -3.54 18.99
CA LYS A 164 4.27 -3.97 20.40
C LYS A 164 3.18 -4.97 20.80
N GLY A 165 1.93 -4.72 20.38
CA GLY A 165 0.81 -5.64 20.57
C GLY A 165 0.97 -6.94 19.80
N ALA A 166 1.30 -6.87 18.52
CA ALA A 166 1.52 -8.04 17.68
C ALA A 166 2.63 -8.97 18.21
N MET A 167 3.74 -8.40 18.71
CA MET A 167 4.87 -9.15 19.27
C MET A 167 4.69 -9.52 20.76
N ALA A 168 3.54 -9.24 21.36
CA ALA A 168 3.29 -9.61 22.75
C ALA A 168 3.07 -11.12 22.94
N SER A 169 2.55 -11.83 21.92
CA SER A 169 2.31 -13.28 22.00
C SER A 169 3.60 -14.09 21.90
N ALA A 170 3.64 -15.23 22.60
CA ALA A 170 4.77 -16.17 22.52
C ALA A 170 4.87 -16.78 21.10
N ASP A 171 3.73 -17.06 20.50
CA ASP A 171 3.65 -17.68 19.15
C ASP A 171 4.22 -16.75 18.08
N ALA A 172 3.86 -15.46 18.09
CA ALA A 172 4.41 -14.48 17.13
C ALA A 172 5.94 -14.35 17.27
N ARG A 173 6.46 -14.36 18.49
CA ARG A 173 7.91 -14.31 18.73
C ARG A 173 8.61 -15.60 18.28
N MET A 174 7.98 -16.74 18.48
CA MET A 174 8.50 -18.02 18.04
C MET A 174 8.53 -18.10 16.51
N GLU A 175 7.44 -17.69 15.83
CA GLU A 175 7.36 -17.64 14.37
C GLU A 175 8.45 -16.75 13.77
N ALA A 176 8.61 -15.54 14.30
CA ALA A 176 9.67 -14.63 13.88
C ALA A 176 11.08 -15.22 14.08
N ALA A 177 11.30 -15.91 15.21
CA ALA A 177 12.59 -16.56 15.49
C ALA A 177 12.85 -17.74 14.56
N CYS A 178 11.82 -18.53 14.25
CA CYS A 178 11.91 -19.65 13.30
C CYS A 178 12.21 -19.15 11.89
N SER A 179 11.49 -18.13 11.41
CA SER A 179 11.70 -17.55 10.09
C SER A 179 13.14 -17.03 9.92
N ARG A 180 13.65 -16.28 10.87
CA ARG A 180 15.05 -15.80 10.86
C ARG A 180 16.09 -16.91 10.86
N ARG A 181 15.78 -18.05 11.46
CA ARG A 181 16.71 -19.20 11.51
C ARG A 181 16.64 -20.07 10.26
N LEU A 182 15.45 -20.28 9.72
CA LEU A 182 15.22 -21.12 8.54
C LEU A 182 15.57 -20.38 7.24
N PHE A 183 15.37 -19.06 7.22
CA PHE A 183 15.53 -18.24 6.01
C PHE A 183 16.38 -17.00 6.28
N PRO A 184 17.64 -17.14 6.74
CA PRO A 184 18.48 -16.04 7.20
C PRO A 184 18.83 -15.02 6.10
N ASP A 185 18.77 -15.44 4.84
CA ASP A 185 19.14 -14.61 3.68
C ASP A 185 17.90 -14.02 2.96
N THR A 186 16.74 -14.05 3.60
CA THR A 186 15.50 -13.51 3.04
C THR A 186 14.85 -12.52 4.00
N CYS A 187 13.91 -11.73 3.46
CA CYS A 187 13.07 -10.83 4.26
C CYS A 187 11.79 -11.50 4.81
N TYR A 188 11.61 -12.80 4.56
CA TYR A 188 10.46 -13.61 5.01
C TYR A 188 10.77 -14.42 6.25
#